data_4996dd822ee8cced663e004c36e67779
#
_entry.id   4996dd822ee8cced663e004c36e67779
#
_cell.length_a   1.000
_cell.length_b   1.000
_cell.length_c   1.000
_cell.angle_alpha   90.00
_cell.angle_beta   90.00
_cell.angle_gamma   90.00
#
_symmetry.space_group_name_H-M   'P 1'
#
loop_
_entity.id
_entity.type
_entity.pdbx_description
1 polymer ?
#
loop_
_entity_poly.entity_id
_entity_poly.type
_entity_poly.pdbx_seq_one_letter_code
_entity_poly.pdbx_strand_id
1 'polypeptide(L)'
;MKKITGAGVVVCMLFASGAQAAITGVDGVSGGALVPWALLSSGPTVAITHLNTQGLGINGVAGNTSFGDRIEVSFAHNMLDVNALGSGGTSAVDNFGLKVKLNDMGNVMPQFALGIVGKHASGNLITNTLNPMGISDTSADFYAAASKMMSVGGKSLLLNGALIATKANQMGLLGFGGGNAAGASNSYGIAPAVSAELFAADNVIVGAEYRGEPSNAGSNSGLSGQGVFYQSAAYDLHIAYVATKNLTWTVAYTSLGQVAPGVNGNVKQNGMALQAQVSF
;
A
#
# COMPACT_ATOMS: atom_id res chain seq x y z
N MET A 1 -35.88 9.53 41.57
CA MET A 1 -34.62 9.93 40.91
C MET A 1 -33.73 8.70 40.79
N LYS A 2 -33.71 8.02 39.63
CA LYS A 2 -32.80 6.89 39.35
C LYS A 2 -31.54 7.47 38.68
N LYS A 3 -30.40 7.26 39.30
CA LYS A 3 -29.10 7.60 38.75
C LYS A 3 -28.78 6.61 37.62
N ILE A 4 -28.67 7.10 36.40
CA ILE A 4 -28.09 6.39 35.29
C ILE A 4 -26.57 6.56 35.42
N THR A 5 -25.92 5.56 35.97
CA THR A 5 -24.45 5.46 35.95
C THR A 5 -24.00 4.96 34.57
N GLY A 6 -23.21 5.78 33.89
CA GLY A 6 -22.77 5.58 32.54
C GLY A 6 -21.91 4.32 32.34
N ALA A 7 -22.29 3.56 31.37
CA ALA A 7 -21.44 2.57 30.71
C ALA A 7 -20.60 3.29 29.62
N GLY A 8 -19.55 3.91 30.04
CA GLY A 8 -18.65 4.62 29.12
C GLY A 8 -17.23 4.55 29.59
N VAL A 9 -16.62 3.41 29.61
CA VAL A 9 -15.16 3.22 29.67
C VAL A 9 -14.85 1.72 29.56
N VAL A 10 -14.75 1.16 28.40
CA VAL A 10 -14.02 -0.12 28.18
C VAL A 10 -13.57 -0.26 26.71
N VAL A 11 -13.18 0.78 26.03
CA VAL A 11 -12.59 0.63 24.67
C VAL A 11 -11.08 0.90 24.64
N CYS A 12 -10.48 1.40 25.71
CA CYS A 12 -9.05 1.73 25.71
C CYS A 12 -8.10 0.62 26.17
N MET A 13 -8.56 -0.57 26.55
CA MET A 13 -7.66 -1.60 27.12
C MET A 13 -7.38 -2.81 26.23
N LEU A 14 -7.91 -2.88 25.03
CA LEU A 14 -7.59 -3.99 24.10
C LEU A 14 -6.35 -3.74 23.24
N PHE A 15 -5.76 -2.56 23.29
CA PHE A 15 -4.55 -2.23 22.54
C PHE A 15 -3.23 -2.55 23.25
N ALA A 16 -3.24 -2.97 24.51
CA ALA A 16 -2.00 -3.22 25.27
C ALA A 16 -1.38 -4.61 25.01
N SER A 17 -2.04 -5.49 24.25
CA SER A 17 -1.51 -6.85 23.99
C SER A 17 -1.89 -7.47 22.64
N GLY A 18 -2.49 -6.72 21.72
CA GLY A 18 -2.99 -7.25 20.45
C GLY A 18 -2.91 -6.32 19.25
N ALA A 19 -2.28 -5.16 19.35
CA ALA A 19 -2.26 -4.16 18.28
C ALA A 19 -1.20 -4.40 17.20
N GLN A 20 -0.93 -5.63 16.85
CA GLN A 20 -0.04 -5.99 15.73
C GLN A 20 -0.80 -6.35 14.46
N ALA A 21 -1.93 -5.72 14.25
CA ALA A 21 -2.80 -6.01 13.12
C ALA A 21 -2.54 -5.13 11.90
N ALA A 22 -1.59 -4.20 11.95
CA ALA A 22 -1.15 -3.51 10.75
C ALA A 22 -0.39 -4.47 9.85
N ILE A 23 -0.82 -4.59 8.61
CA ILE A 23 -0.07 -5.27 7.55
C ILE A 23 1.11 -4.36 7.19
N THR A 24 2.23 -4.90 6.79
CA THR A 24 3.30 -4.09 6.20
C THR A 24 2.98 -3.90 4.72
N GLY A 25 2.79 -2.65 4.32
CA GLY A 25 2.43 -2.28 2.96
C GLY A 25 3.53 -2.53 1.94
N VAL A 26 3.18 -2.47 0.67
CA VAL A 26 4.15 -2.60 -0.45
C VAL A 26 5.20 -1.49 -0.42
N ASP A 27 4.91 -0.35 0.18
CA ASP A 27 5.86 0.76 0.38
C ASP A 27 6.70 0.60 1.67
N GLY A 28 6.50 -0.48 2.45
CA GLY A 28 7.18 -0.76 3.71
C GLY A 28 6.52 -0.12 4.93
N VAL A 29 5.68 0.90 4.75
CA VAL A 29 5.01 1.59 5.86
C VAL A 29 3.98 0.69 6.54
N SER A 30 3.75 0.90 7.84
CA SER A 30 2.66 0.22 8.52
C SER A 30 1.31 0.72 8.01
N GLY A 31 0.40 -0.22 7.73
CA GLY A 31 -0.89 0.11 7.13
C GLY A 31 -1.58 -1.14 6.63
N GLY A 32 -2.29 -1.00 5.53
CA GLY A 32 -2.71 -2.09 4.68
C GLY A 32 -1.69 -2.40 3.58
N ALA A 33 -1.97 -3.35 2.72
CA ALA A 33 -1.09 -3.68 1.60
C ALA A 33 -0.93 -2.51 0.63
N LEU A 34 -2.02 -1.76 0.37
CA LEU A 34 -2.09 -0.66 -0.59
C LEU A 34 -2.24 0.73 0.08
N VAL A 35 -2.77 0.78 1.30
CA VAL A 35 -3.19 2.01 1.97
C VAL A 35 -2.31 2.29 3.18
N PRO A 36 -1.52 3.39 3.22
CA PRO A 36 -0.81 3.78 4.42
C PRO A 36 -1.81 4.25 5.50
N TRP A 37 -1.70 3.69 6.71
CA TRP A 37 -2.51 4.11 7.83
C TRP A 37 -1.83 5.23 8.62
N ALA A 38 -2.63 5.98 9.39
CA ALA A 38 -2.08 6.94 10.34
C ALA A 38 -1.49 6.26 11.58
N LEU A 39 -1.81 4.97 11.82
CA LEU A 39 -1.23 4.17 12.89
C LEU A 39 0.26 3.90 12.61
N LEU A 40 1.03 3.78 13.68
CA LEU A 40 2.43 3.37 13.63
C LEU A 40 2.55 1.87 13.94
N SER A 41 3.64 1.25 13.52
CA SER A 41 3.99 -0.09 14.00
C SER A 41 4.21 -0.08 15.51
N SER A 42 3.85 -1.17 16.18
CA SER A 42 4.05 -1.31 17.63
C SER A 42 5.49 -1.66 18.02
N GLY A 43 6.31 -2.03 17.06
CA GLY A 43 7.71 -2.42 17.21
C GLY A 43 8.34 -2.78 15.87
N PRO A 44 9.57 -3.31 15.86
CA PRO A 44 10.19 -3.77 14.64
C PRO A 44 9.35 -4.87 13.98
N THR A 45 9.13 -4.74 12.69
CA THR A 45 8.32 -5.67 11.88
C THR A 45 9.07 -5.98 10.59
N VAL A 46 9.02 -7.23 10.17
CA VAL A 46 9.52 -7.70 8.86
C VAL A 46 8.45 -8.53 8.20
N ALA A 47 8.23 -8.30 6.91
CA ALA A 47 7.26 -9.03 6.10
C ALA A 47 7.89 -9.52 4.80
N ILE A 48 7.45 -10.67 4.33
CA ILE A 48 7.69 -11.18 2.98
C ILE A 48 6.35 -11.33 2.28
N THR A 49 6.27 -10.91 1.04
CA THR A 49 5.04 -10.91 0.25
C THR A 49 5.29 -11.56 -1.10
N HIS A 50 4.37 -12.41 -1.52
CA HIS A 50 4.29 -12.95 -2.86
C HIS A 50 2.92 -12.67 -3.45
N LEU A 51 2.87 -12.00 -4.60
CA LEU A 51 1.66 -11.77 -5.39
C LEU A 51 1.85 -12.40 -6.76
N ASN A 52 0.89 -13.20 -7.18
CA ASN A 52 0.83 -13.76 -8.51
C ASN A 52 -0.49 -13.38 -9.18
N THR A 53 -0.41 -12.71 -10.32
CA THR A 53 -1.54 -12.29 -11.15
C THR A 53 -1.54 -13.03 -12.48
N GLN A 54 -2.45 -12.68 -13.39
CA GLN A 54 -2.59 -13.31 -14.71
C GLN A 54 -1.36 -13.12 -15.61
N GLY A 55 -0.51 -12.15 -15.34
CA GLY A 55 0.67 -11.86 -16.20
C GLY A 55 1.86 -11.28 -15.45
N LEU A 56 1.75 -11.06 -14.14
CA LEU A 56 2.80 -10.45 -13.34
C LEU A 56 3.01 -11.23 -12.04
N GLY A 57 4.26 -11.42 -11.66
CA GLY A 57 4.66 -11.90 -10.34
C GLY A 57 5.36 -10.79 -9.57
N ILE A 58 4.98 -10.55 -8.32
CA ILE A 58 5.66 -9.59 -7.44
C ILE A 58 6.13 -10.32 -6.19
N ASN A 59 7.41 -10.19 -5.88
CA ASN A 59 8.01 -10.65 -4.64
C ASN A 59 8.52 -9.44 -3.87
N GLY A 60 8.20 -9.35 -2.59
CA GLY A 60 8.61 -8.24 -1.75
C GLY A 60 9.16 -8.67 -0.39
N VAL A 61 10.10 -7.90 0.11
CA VAL A 61 10.49 -7.90 1.51
C VAL A 61 10.35 -6.47 2.03
N ALA A 62 9.78 -6.33 3.21
CA ALA A 62 9.52 -5.02 3.79
C ALA A 62 9.71 -5.05 5.31
N GLY A 63 9.95 -3.91 5.90
CA GLY A 63 10.06 -3.77 7.34
C GLY A 63 9.85 -2.34 7.80
N ASN A 64 9.43 -2.21 9.05
CA ASN A 64 9.25 -0.91 9.69
C ASN A 64 9.50 -1.01 11.19
N THR A 65 9.73 0.14 11.80
CA THR A 65 9.81 0.28 13.24
C THR A 65 9.49 1.70 13.67
N SER A 66 8.95 1.85 14.87
CA SER A 66 8.57 3.15 15.42
C SER A 66 9.48 3.58 16.56
N PHE A 67 9.64 4.87 16.71
CA PHE A 67 10.42 5.51 17.76
C PHE A 67 9.59 6.57 18.50
N GLY A 68 9.59 6.52 19.83
CA GLY A 68 8.97 7.51 20.70
C GLY A 68 7.47 7.69 20.44
N ASP A 69 6.78 6.67 19.97
CA ASP A 69 5.35 6.67 19.63
C ASP A 69 4.93 7.84 18.71
N ARG A 70 5.87 8.35 17.90
CA ARG A 70 5.66 9.51 17.01
C ARG A 70 6.21 9.32 15.62
N ILE A 71 7.30 8.59 15.47
CA ILE A 71 8.04 8.49 14.21
C ILE A 71 8.13 7.02 13.84
N GLU A 72 7.85 6.69 12.57
CA GLU A 72 8.10 5.39 12.00
C GLU A 72 9.07 5.54 10.82
N VAL A 73 10.05 4.67 10.76
CA VAL A 73 10.88 4.47 9.58
C VAL A 73 10.55 3.14 8.94
N SER A 74 10.63 3.07 7.63
CA SER A 74 10.29 1.88 6.87
C SER A 74 11.22 1.66 5.70
N PHE A 75 11.27 0.40 5.25
CA PHE A 75 11.97 -0.03 4.06
C PHE A 75 11.13 -1.08 3.34
N ALA A 76 11.18 -1.08 1.99
CA ALA A 76 10.71 -2.21 1.21
C ALA A 76 11.54 -2.36 -0.06
N HIS A 77 11.72 -3.61 -0.48
CA HIS A 77 12.28 -4.01 -1.76
C HIS A 77 11.26 -4.92 -2.46
N ASN A 78 10.74 -4.49 -3.61
CA ASN A 78 9.79 -5.25 -4.40
C ASN A 78 10.38 -5.54 -5.77
N MET A 79 10.28 -6.79 -6.20
CA MET A 79 10.71 -7.25 -7.52
C MET A 79 9.50 -7.64 -8.35
N LEU A 80 9.45 -7.14 -9.56
CA LEU A 80 8.44 -7.47 -10.57
C LEU A 80 9.05 -8.42 -11.60
N ASP A 81 8.44 -9.58 -11.76
CA ASP A 81 8.70 -10.47 -12.88
C ASP A 81 7.76 -10.12 -14.04
N VAL A 82 8.35 -9.63 -15.13
CA VAL A 82 7.64 -9.23 -16.35
C VAL A 82 7.83 -10.22 -17.49
N ASN A 83 8.34 -11.43 -17.25
CA ASN A 83 8.56 -12.45 -18.28
C ASN A 83 7.27 -12.80 -19.02
N ALA A 84 6.13 -12.77 -18.35
CA ALA A 84 4.82 -12.99 -18.95
C ALA A 84 4.39 -11.89 -19.96
N LEU A 85 5.00 -10.71 -19.90
CA LEU A 85 4.77 -9.63 -20.86
C LEU A 85 5.62 -9.79 -22.14
N GLY A 86 6.38 -10.89 -22.27
CA GLY A 86 7.20 -11.19 -23.45
C GLY A 86 8.43 -10.29 -23.65
N SER A 87 8.70 -9.38 -22.70
CA SER A 87 9.81 -8.41 -22.79
C SER A 87 11.11 -8.90 -22.18
N GLY A 88 11.08 -10.02 -21.44
CA GLY A 88 12.27 -10.59 -20.79
C GLY A 88 12.97 -9.67 -19.82
N GLY A 89 12.26 -8.68 -19.26
CA GLY A 89 12.81 -7.66 -18.40
C GLY A 89 12.60 -7.95 -16.90
N THR A 90 13.47 -7.37 -16.07
CA THR A 90 13.29 -7.31 -14.61
C THR A 90 13.11 -5.88 -14.17
N SER A 91 12.27 -5.67 -13.18
CA SER A 91 12.14 -4.40 -12.47
C SER A 91 12.11 -4.66 -10.97
N ALA A 92 12.70 -3.75 -10.22
CA ALA A 92 12.60 -3.72 -8.77
C ALA A 92 12.44 -2.28 -8.32
N VAL A 93 11.84 -2.08 -7.13
CA VAL A 93 11.76 -0.78 -6.49
C VAL A 93 12.17 -0.89 -5.02
N ASP A 94 13.11 -0.03 -4.63
CA ASP A 94 13.51 0.20 -3.26
C ASP A 94 12.74 1.40 -2.71
N ASN A 95 12.17 1.25 -1.52
CA ASN A 95 11.38 2.26 -0.83
C ASN A 95 11.98 2.53 0.54
N PHE A 96 12.12 3.81 0.90
CA PHE A 96 12.56 4.27 2.22
C PHE A 96 11.56 5.28 2.75
N GLY A 97 10.87 4.94 3.82
CA GLY A 97 9.77 5.73 4.35
C GLY A 97 10.09 6.38 5.69
N LEU A 98 9.49 7.55 5.89
CA LEU A 98 9.39 8.25 7.17
C LEU A 98 7.94 8.66 7.36
N LYS A 99 7.34 8.30 8.52
CA LYS A 99 5.99 8.69 8.92
C LYS A 99 6.04 9.39 10.26
N VAL A 100 5.26 10.44 10.41
CA VAL A 100 5.10 11.20 11.66
C VAL A 100 3.65 11.20 12.06
N LYS A 101 3.34 10.66 13.25
CA LYS A 101 2.03 10.74 13.89
C LYS A 101 1.82 12.14 14.44
N LEU A 102 0.73 12.79 14.07
CA LEU A 102 0.41 14.16 14.47
C LEU A 102 -0.34 14.22 15.79
N ASN A 103 -1.24 13.28 16.04
CA ASN A 103 -2.07 13.19 17.25
C ASN A 103 -2.43 11.75 17.58
N ASP A 104 -2.91 11.53 18.79
CA ASP A 104 -3.49 10.25 19.18
C ASP A 104 -4.95 10.14 18.74
N MET A 105 -5.40 8.90 18.54
CA MET A 105 -6.81 8.61 18.24
C MET A 105 -7.65 8.87 19.48
N GLY A 106 -8.60 9.81 19.38
CA GLY A 106 -9.57 10.09 20.42
C GLY A 106 -10.91 9.40 20.18
N ASN A 107 -11.89 9.62 21.07
CA ASN A 107 -13.24 9.07 20.90
C ASN A 107 -13.93 9.60 19.63
N VAL A 108 -13.74 10.86 19.30
CA VAL A 108 -14.30 11.52 18.11
C VAL A 108 -13.21 11.76 17.05
N MET A 109 -12.08 12.29 17.48
CA MET A 109 -10.98 12.68 16.58
C MET A 109 -10.25 11.44 16.03
N PRO A 110 -10.11 11.31 14.69
CA PRO A 110 -9.22 10.30 14.12
C PRO A 110 -7.76 10.62 14.43
N GLN A 111 -6.92 9.61 14.33
CA GLN A 111 -5.47 9.79 14.29
C GLN A 111 -5.07 10.28 12.91
N PHE A 112 -4.16 11.26 12.85
CA PHE A 112 -3.57 11.75 11.62
C PHE A 112 -2.07 11.49 11.59
N ALA A 113 -1.55 11.27 10.38
CA ALA A 113 -0.13 11.16 10.13
C ALA A 113 0.23 11.77 8.78
N LEU A 114 1.46 12.24 8.67
CA LEU A 114 2.11 12.63 7.42
C LEU A 114 3.28 11.71 7.16
N GLY A 115 3.56 11.43 5.89
CA GLY A 115 4.72 10.64 5.53
C GLY A 115 5.29 10.98 4.17
N ILE A 116 6.52 10.54 4.00
CA ILE A 116 7.28 10.57 2.75
C ILE A 116 7.88 9.20 2.50
N VAL A 117 7.86 8.75 1.25
CA VAL A 117 8.54 7.53 0.81
C VAL A 117 9.41 7.86 -0.38
N GLY A 118 10.73 7.89 -0.18
CA GLY A 118 11.71 7.94 -1.27
C GLY A 118 11.75 6.61 -1.99
N LYS A 119 11.76 6.62 -3.33
CA LYS A 119 11.67 5.44 -4.19
C LYS A 119 12.74 5.45 -5.25
N HIS A 120 13.34 4.28 -5.48
CA HIS A 120 14.30 4.06 -6.55
C HIS A 120 13.98 2.78 -7.30
N ALA A 121 13.65 2.90 -8.59
CA ALA A 121 13.40 1.78 -9.48
C ALA A 121 14.69 1.35 -10.17
N SER A 122 14.88 0.05 -10.37
CA SER A 122 16.08 -0.54 -10.95
C SER A 122 15.75 -1.75 -11.82
N GLY A 123 16.75 -2.33 -12.46
CA GLY A 123 16.59 -3.48 -13.33
C GLY A 123 16.68 -3.14 -14.81
N ASN A 124 16.80 -4.17 -15.65
CA ASN A 124 17.03 -3.98 -17.09
C ASN A 124 15.82 -3.38 -17.83
N LEU A 125 14.59 -3.59 -17.35
CA LEU A 125 13.41 -2.92 -17.87
C LEU A 125 13.52 -1.40 -17.66
N ILE A 126 13.96 -0.97 -16.49
CA ILE A 126 14.14 0.44 -16.17
C ILE A 126 15.24 1.04 -17.04
N THR A 127 16.44 0.46 -17.01
CA THR A 127 17.62 1.04 -17.65
C THR A 127 17.57 0.99 -19.17
N ASN A 128 17.08 -0.12 -19.74
CA ASN A 128 17.15 -0.36 -21.19
C ASN A 128 15.89 0.06 -21.95
N THR A 129 14.75 0.24 -21.23
CA THR A 129 13.48 0.55 -21.89
C THR A 129 12.90 1.87 -21.36
N LEU A 130 12.69 2.00 -20.05
CA LEU A 130 11.93 3.12 -19.50
C LEU A 130 12.76 4.42 -19.40
N ASN A 131 14.03 4.35 -18.97
CA ASN A 131 14.90 5.54 -18.93
C ASN A 131 15.14 6.17 -20.31
N PRO A 132 15.40 5.40 -21.41
CA PRO A 132 15.46 5.97 -22.75
C PRO A 132 14.17 6.65 -23.22
N MET A 133 13.01 6.27 -22.66
CA MET A 133 11.73 6.95 -22.90
C MET A 133 11.54 8.21 -22.05
N GLY A 134 12.52 8.58 -21.21
CA GLY A 134 12.48 9.74 -20.33
C GLY A 134 11.71 9.47 -19.03
N ILE A 135 11.33 8.24 -18.72
CA ILE A 135 10.72 7.87 -17.44
C ILE A 135 11.82 7.81 -16.38
N SER A 136 11.63 8.51 -15.27
CA SER A 136 12.61 8.57 -14.18
C SER A 136 12.67 7.27 -13.41
N ASP A 137 13.84 6.92 -12.90
CA ASP A 137 14.05 5.81 -11.98
C ASP A 137 13.95 6.21 -10.50
N THR A 138 13.78 7.49 -10.20
CA THR A 138 13.78 8.02 -8.83
C THR A 138 12.64 9.00 -8.62
N SER A 139 11.97 8.92 -7.49
CA SER A 139 10.96 9.88 -7.03
C SER A 139 10.74 9.76 -5.53
N ALA A 140 9.81 10.56 -5.01
CA ALA A 140 9.27 10.41 -3.66
C ALA A 140 7.75 10.53 -3.71
N ASP A 141 7.06 9.75 -2.87
CA ASP A 141 5.65 9.93 -2.60
C ASP A 141 5.49 10.69 -1.28
N PHE A 142 4.52 11.59 -1.22
CA PHE A 142 4.13 12.30 0.00
C PHE A 142 2.69 11.91 0.32
N TYR A 143 2.38 11.65 1.58
CA TYR A 143 1.01 11.30 1.93
C TYR A 143 0.56 11.94 3.24
N ALA A 144 -0.76 12.14 3.32
CA ALA A 144 -1.47 12.44 4.55
C ALA A 144 -2.48 11.30 4.79
N ALA A 145 -2.48 10.74 5.99
CA ALA A 145 -3.35 9.63 6.35
C ALA A 145 -4.18 9.95 7.60
N ALA A 146 -5.37 9.37 7.66
CA ALA A 146 -6.27 9.40 8.80
C ALA A 146 -6.77 7.99 9.11
N SER A 147 -6.79 7.62 10.39
CA SER A 147 -7.27 6.33 10.87
C SER A 147 -8.25 6.49 12.01
N LYS A 148 -9.35 5.73 11.98
CA LYS A 148 -10.38 5.78 13.02
C LYS A 148 -10.90 4.40 13.35
N MET A 149 -10.78 4.02 14.63
CA MET A 149 -11.41 2.83 15.15
C MET A 149 -12.85 3.15 15.58
N MET A 150 -13.77 2.26 15.22
CA MET A 150 -15.19 2.32 15.55
C MET A 150 -15.65 0.97 16.08
N SER A 151 -16.78 0.95 16.78
CA SER A 151 -17.47 -0.29 17.18
C SER A 151 -18.73 -0.46 16.34
N VAL A 152 -18.86 -1.60 15.67
CA VAL A 152 -20.01 -1.96 14.84
C VAL A 152 -20.45 -3.37 15.20
N GLY A 153 -21.68 -3.53 15.68
CA GLY A 153 -22.22 -4.83 16.06
C GLY A 153 -21.39 -5.56 17.15
N GLY A 154 -20.74 -4.82 18.03
CA GLY A 154 -19.88 -5.38 19.09
C GLY A 154 -18.49 -5.80 18.60
N LYS A 155 -18.15 -5.56 17.34
CA LYS A 155 -16.82 -5.79 16.75
C LYS A 155 -16.11 -4.45 16.51
N SER A 156 -14.79 -4.48 16.51
CA SER A 156 -13.98 -3.31 16.13
C SER A 156 -13.86 -3.22 14.62
N LEU A 157 -14.06 -2.04 14.07
CA LEU A 157 -13.87 -1.69 12.66
C LEU A 157 -12.87 -0.53 12.59
N LEU A 158 -11.74 -0.74 11.92
CA LEU A 158 -10.76 0.31 11.63
C LEU A 158 -11.01 0.83 10.22
N LEU A 159 -11.26 2.14 10.11
CA LEU A 159 -11.36 2.84 8.83
C LEU A 159 -10.13 3.69 8.62
N ASN A 160 -9.60 3.65 7.40
CA ASN A 160 -8.43 4.43 7.01
C ASN A 160 -8.71 5.17 5.71
N GLY A 161 -8.13 6.36 5.60
CA GLY A 161 -8.12 7.14 4.37
C GLY A 161 -6.78 7.84 4.22
N ALA A 162 -6.27 7.91 3.00
CA ALA A 162 -5.05 8.64 2.67
C ALA A 162 -5.18 9.37 1.33
N LEU A 163 -4.45 10.47 1.22
CA LEU A 163 -4.17 11.15 -0.04
C LEU A 163 -2.67 11.06 -0.28
N ILE A 164 -2.29 10.49 -1.42
CA ILE A 164 -0.89 10.23 -1.78
C ILE A 164 -0.57 11.07 -3.01
N ALA A 165 0.37 12.01 -2.90
CA ALA A 165 0.94 12.72 -4.03
C ALA A 165 2.08 11.88 -4.58
N THR A 166 1.96 11.40 -5.82
CA THR A 166 2.89 10.45 -6.43
C THR A 166 3.13 10.74 -7.91
N LYS A 167 4.28 10.34 -8.42
CA LYS A 167 4.60 10.20 -9.85
C LYS A 167 4.79 8.75 -10.25
N ALA A 168 4.58 7.81 -9.32
CA ALA A 168 4.85 6.41 -9.53
C ALA A 168 3.95 5.80 -10.60
N ASN A 169 4.55 5.01 -11.48
CA ASN A 169 3.83 4.09 -12.34
C ASN A 169 3.86 2.72 -11.68
N GLN A 170 2.68 2.13 -11.47
CA GLN A 170 2.51 0.88 -10.75
C GLN A 170 3.29 0.87 -9.43
N MET A 171 3.01 1.88 -8.57
CA MET A 171 3.66 2.06 -7.26
C MET A 171 5.19 2.19 -7.31
N GLY A 172 5.75 2.48 -8.49
CA GLY A 172 7.17 2.66 -8.74
C GLY A 172 7.85 1.53 -9.52
N LEU A 173 7.21 0.37 -9.64
CA LEU A 173 7.75 -0.79 -10.37
C LEU A 173 7.95 -0.52 -11.88
N LEU A 174 7.26 0.47 -12.45
CA LEU A 174 7.45 0.92 -13.83
C LEU A 174 8.04 2.34 -13.90
N GLY A 175 8.84 2.73 -12.91
CA GLY A 175 9.47 4.05 -12.82
C GLY A 175 8.48 5.16 -12.50
N PHE A 176 8.85 6.42 -12.81
CA PHE A 176 8.16 7.60 -12.32
C PHE A 176 7.95 8.64 -13.42
N GLY A 177 6.73 9.17 -13.50
CA GLY A 177 6.32 10.13 -14.53
C GLY A 177 6.06 9.48 -15.88
N GLY A 178 5.64 10.27 -16.86
CA GLY A 178 5.25 9.81 -18.19
C GLY A 178 6.35 9.93 -19.24
N GLY A 179 7.52 10.45 -18.88
CA GLY A 179 8.65 10.61 -19.76
C GLY A 179 8.40 11.61 -20.91
N ASN A 180 8.88 11.25 -22.11
CA ASN A 180 8.83 12.08 -23.33
C ASN A 180 7.61 11.77 -24.22
N ALA A 181 6.68 10.90 -23.78
CA ALA A 181 5.50 10.54 -24.54
C ALA A 181 4.56 11.74 -24.74
N ALA A 182 3.91 11.84 -25.88
CA ALA A 182 2.95 12.90 -26.13
C ALA A 182 1.78 12.84 -25.14
N GLY A 183 1.47 13.95 -24.47
CA GLY A 183 0.43 14.03 -23.44
C GLY A 183 0.82 13.42 -22.09
N ALA A 184 2.09 13.05 -21.91
CA ALA A 184 2.60 12.54 -20.64
C ALA A 184 2.69 13.64 -19.58
N SER A 185 2.54 13.25 -18.31
CA SER A 185 2.71 14.12 -17.15
C SER A 185 3.91 13.68 -16.32
N ASN A 186 4.80 14.60 -16.04
CA ASN A 186 5.89 14.44 -15.08
C ASN A 186 5.60 15.15 -13.75
N SER A 187 4.37 15.63 -13.57
CA SER A 187 3.88 16.26 -12.35
C SER A 187 3.34 15.22 -11.36
N TYR A 188 3.25 15.62 -10.10
CA TYR A 188 2.58 14.81 -9.10
C TYR A 188 1.09 14.71 -9.38
N GLY A 189 0.57 13.49 -9.37
CA GLY A 189 -0.85 13.19 -9.32
C GLY A 189 -1.28 12.83 -7.89
N ILE A 190 -2.57 12.94 -7.60
CA ILE A 190 -3.14 12.53 -6.31
C ILE A 190 -3.79 11.15 -6.46
N ALA A 191 -3.32 10.20 -5.66
CA ALA A 191 -3.90 8.88 -5.49
C ALA A 191 -4.70 8.85 -4.19
N PRO A 192 -6.05 8.88 -4.23
CA PRO A 192 -6.86 8.64 -3.04
C PRO A 192 -6.77 7.16 -2.67
N ALA A 193 -6.68 6.87 -1.37
CA ALA A 193 -6.63 5.51 -0.86
C ALA A 193 -7.52 5.36 0.37
N VAL A 194 -8.25 4.26 0.47
CA VAL A 194 -9.14 3.96 1.61
C VAL A 194 -9.07 2.48 1.95
N SER A 195 -9.23 2.16 3.23
CA SER A 195 -9.39 0.77 3.68
C SER A 195 -10.37 0.65 4.85
N ALA A 196 -10.89 -0.56 5.03
CA ALA A 196 -11.75 -0.93 6.13
C ALA A 196 -11.35 -2.33 6.63
N GLU A 197 -11.06 -2.43 7.95
CA GLU A 197 -10.58 -3.65 8.60
C GLU A 197 -11.52 -4.05 9.73
N LEU A 198 -12.24 -5.13 9.55
CA LEU A 198 -13.13 -5.70 10.56
C LEU A 198 -12.35 -6.73 11.40
N PHE A 199 -12.25 -6.51 12.69
CA PHE A 199 -11.71 -7.49 13.65
C PHE A 199 -12.81 -8.52 13.94
N ALA A 200 -12.90 -9.52 13.05
CA ALA A 200 -13.97 -10.51 13.05
C ALA A 200 -13.86 -11.50 14.24
N ALA A 201 -12.63 -11.79 14.69
CA ALA A 201 -12.32 -12.54 15.89
C ALA A 201 -11.02 -11.99 16.52
N ASP A 202 -10.62 -12.50 17.67
CA ASP A 202 -9.42 -12.03 18.40
C ASP A 202 -8.14 -12.18 17.57
N ASN A 203 -8.13 -13.10 16.62
CA ASN A 203 -6.99 -13.44 15.79
C ASN A 203 -7.30 -13.41 14.28
N VAL A 204 -8.47 -12.88 13.87
CA VAL A 204 -8.89 -12.82 12.46
C VAL A 204 -9.36 -11.42 12.11
N ILE A 205 -8.75 -10.84 11.08
CA ILE A 205 -9.13 -9.56 10.50
C ILE A 205 -9.55 -9.82 9.06
N VAL A 206 -10.65 -9.21 8.65
CA VAL A 206 -11.13 -9.22 7.28
C VAL A 206 -11.12 -7.79 6.78
N GLY A 207 -10.41 -7.54 5.70
CA GLY A 207 -10.21 -6.19 5.20
C GLY A 207 -10.47 -6.05 3.72
N ALA A 208 -10.68 -4.79 3.32
CA ALA A 208 -10.78 -4.37 1.94
C ALA A 208 -10.06 -3.05 1.75
N GLU A 209 -9.33 -2.93 0.65
CA GLU A 209 -8.56 -1.75 0.31
C GLU A 209 -8.82 -1.28 -1.12
N TYR A 210 -8.71 0.01 -1.33
CA TYR A 210 -8.73 0.66 -2.62
C TYR A 210 -7.64 1.73 -2.67
N ARG A 211 -6.88 1.79 -3.77
CA ARG A 211 -5.92 2.84 -4.07
C ARG A 211 -6.11 3.30 -5.52
N GLY A 212 -6.39 4.59 -5.70
CA GLY A 212 -6.34 5.22 -7.00
C GLY A 212 -4.90 5.31 -7.50
N GLU A 213 -4.72 5.27 -8.81
CA GLU A 213 -3.41 5.41 -9.44
C GLU A 213 -3.47 6.52 -10.50
N PRO A 214 -2.63 7.57 -10.43
CA PRO A 214 -2.57 8.57 -11.47
C PRO A 214 -1.95 7.99 -12.74
N SER A 215 -2.55 8.30 -13.89
CA SER A 215 -1.99 7.89 -15.19
C SER A 215 -1.02 8.97 -15.70
N ASN A 216 0.27 8.77 -15.51
CA ASN A 216 1.30 9.73 -15.89
C ASN A 216 1.66 9.69 -17.38
N ALA A 217 1.51 8.55 -18.02
CA ALA A 217 2.00 8.30 -19.37
C ALA A 217 0.94 8.49 -20.47
N GLY A 218 0.28 9.65 -20.46
CA GLY A 218 -0.54 10.17 -21.56
C GLY A 218 -1.74 9.31 -21.98
N SER A 219 -2.83 9.96 -22.36
CA SER A 219 -4.08 9.29 -22.78
C SER A 219 -4.09 8.82 -24.24
N ASN A 220 -3.09 9.14 -25.07
CA ASN A 220 -3.23 9.10 -26.52
C ASN A 220 -2.15 8.34 -27.31
N SER A 221 -1.35 7.49 -26.72
CA SER A 221 -0.22 6.86 -27.43
C SER A 221 -0.16 5.34 -27.34
N GLY A 222 -1.28 4.65 -27.50
CA GLY A 222 -1.27 3.18 -27.47
C GLY A 222 -2.11 2.57 -28.58
N LEU A 223 -1.78 1.32 -28.95
CA LEU A 223 -2.52 0.47 -29.89
C LEU A 223 -4.00 0.27 -29.51
N SER A 224 -4.40 0.64 -28.31
CA SER A 224 -5.75 0.46 -27.75
C SER A 224 -6.48 1.79 -27.44
N GLY A 225 -5.94 2.95 -27.85
CA GLY A 225 -6.52 4.27 -27.52
C GLY A 225 -6.32 4.72 -26.08
N GLN A 226 -5.69 3.90 -25.24
CA GLN A 226 -5.21 4.25 -23.91
C GLN A 226 -3.70 4.39 -23.93
N GLY A 227 -3.11 5.24 -23.09
CA GLY A 227 -1.65 5.40 -23.01
C GLY A 227 -0.95 4.06 -22.74
N VAL A 228 0.24 3.86 -23.30
CA VAL A 228 1.01 2.61 -23.18
C VAL A 228 1.15 2.18 -21.71
N PHE A 229 1.31 3.15 -20.80
CA PHE A 229 1.44 2.95 -19.36
C PHE A 229 0.21 3.45 -18.59
N TYR A 230 -0.98 3.42 -19.22
CA TYR A 230 -2.20 3.66 -18.47
C TYR A 230 -2.28 2.68 -17.30
N GLN A 231 -2.71 3.16 -16.16
CA GLN A 231 -2.97 2.33 -15.00
C GLN A 231 -4.34 2.67 -14.41
N SER A 232 -5.02 1.67 -13.94
CA SER A 232 -6.28 1.82 -13.21
C SER A 232 -6.05 1.56 -11.73
N ALA A 233 -7.03 1.96 -10.92
CA ALA A 233 -6.97 1.75 -9.47
C ALA A 233 -6.69 0.29 -9.10
N ALA A 234 -5.93 0.11 -8.03
CA ALA A 234 -5.70 -1.16 -7.37
C ALA A 234 -6.68 -1.34 -6.20
N TYR A 235 -7.04 -2.60 -5.93
CA TYR A 235 -7.82 -2.98 -4.75
C TYR A 235 -7.46 -4.38 -4.28
N ASP A 236 -7.73 -4.66 -3.02
CA ASP A 236 -7.68 -6.01 -2.49
C ASP A 236 -8.83 -6.31 -1.52
N LEU A 237 -9.06 -7.61 -1.32
CA LEU A 237 -9.87 -8.18 -0.25
C LEU A 237 -9.00 -9.19 0.46
N HIS A 238 -8.81 -9.04 1.76
CA HIS A 238 -7.88 -9.88 2.50
C HIS A 238 -8.43 -10.42 3.81
N ILE A 239 -7.80 -11.51 4.24
CA ILE A 239 -7.95 -12.08 5.57
C ILE A 239 -6.55 -12.17 6.18
N ALA A 240 -6.37 -11.52 7.33
CA ALA A 240 -5.17 -11.63 8.13
C ALA A 240 -5.46 -12.52 9.35
N TYR A 241 -4.60 -13.51 9.55
CA TYR A 241 -4.65 -14.45 10.67
C TYR A 241 -3.43 -14.29 11.58
N VAL A 242 -3.67 -13.82 12.79
CA VAL A 242 -2.65 -13.68 13.83
C VAL A 242 -2.42 -15.06 14.46
N ALA A 243 -1.43 -15.79 13.93
CA ALA A 243 -1.13 -17.16 14.34
C ALA A 243 -0.49 -17.22 15.73
N THR A 244 0.34 -16.24 16.05
CA THR A 244 0.95 -16.02 17.37
C THR A 244 1.06 -14.54 17.65
N LYS A 245 1.48 -14.16 18.87
CA LYS A 245 1.73 -12.74 19.20
C LYS A 245 2.74 -12.04 18.27
N ASN A 246 3.56 -12.81 17.54
CA ASN A 246 4.63 -12.31 16.70
C ASN A 246 4.44 -12.62 15.21
N LEU A 247 3.55 -13.56 14.83
CA LEU A 247 3.41 -14.04 13.45
C LEU A 247 2.00 -13.82 12.94
N THR A 248 1.89 -13.11 11.85
CA THR A 248 0.64 -12.90 11.11
C THR A 248 0.79 -13.42 9.67
N TRP A 249 -0.21 -14.13 9.20
CA TRP A 249 -0.38 -14.54 7.81
C TRP A 249 -1.51 -13.74 7.18
N THR A 250 -1.29 -13.23 5.99
CA THR A 250 -2.34 -12.54 5.22
C THR A 250 -2.48 -13.20 3.86
N VAL A 251 -3.71 -13.52 3.49
CA VAL A 251 -4.09 -13.97 2.15
C VAL A 251 -5.01 -12.92 1.56
N ALA A 252 -4.74 -12.49 0.34
CA ALA A 252 -5.55 -11.48 -0.34
C ALA A 252 -5.87 -11.89 -1.78
N TYR A 253 -7.07 -11.56 -2.23
CA TYR A 253 -7.39 -11.43 -3.64
C TYR A 253 -7.12 -9.97 -4.03
N THR A 254 -6.15 -9.78 -4.92
CA THR A 254 -5.65 -8.46 -5.30
C THR A 254 -5.90 -8.20 -6.78
N SER A 255 -6.34 -7.01 -7.12
CA SER A 255 -6.37 -6.49 -8.47
C SER A 255 -5.46 -5.26 -8.55
N LEU A 256 -4.47 -5.34 -9.42
CA LEU A 256 -3.65 -4.18 -9.79
C LEU A 256 -4.29 -3.38 -10.93
N GLY A 257 -5.50 -3.77 -11.35
CA GLY A 257 -6.17 -3.15 -12.48
C GLY A 257 -5.45 -3.39 -13.81
N GLN A 258 -5.55 -2.43 -14.72
CA GLN A 258 -4.77 -2.43 -15.96
C GLN A 258 -3.36 -1.91 -15.67
N VAL A 259 -2.36 -2.65 -16.10
CA VAL A 259 -0.94 -2.33 -15.96
C VAL A 259 -0.31 -2.36 -17.35
N ALA A 260 0.16 -1.23 -17.82
CA ALA A 260 0.78 -1.08 -19.14
C ALA A 260 -0.05 -1.73 -20.29
N PRO A 261 -1.31 -1.33 -20.52
CA PRO A 261 -2.22 -2.00 -21.46
C PRO A 261 -1.72 -1.98 -22.90
N GLY A 262 -0.89 -1.01 -23.28
CA GLY A 262 -0.26 -0.97 -24.60
C GLY A 262 0.74 -2.11 -24.85
N VAL A 263 1.17 -2.80 -23.78
CA VAL A 263 2.09 -3.94 -23.84
C VAL A 263 1.33 -5.24 -23.62
N ASN A 264 0.41 -5.30 -22.66
CA ASN A 264 -0.24 -6.54 -22.24
C ASN A 264 -1.68 -6.72 -22.78
N GLY A 265 -2.13 -5.87 -23.70
CA GLY A 265 -3.42 -6.03 -24.37
C GLY A 265 -4.65 -5.75 -23.52
N ASN A 266 -4.58 -4.84 -22.56
CA ASN A 266 -5.66 -4.47 -21.64
C ASN A 266 -6.07 -5.55 -20.63
N VAL A 267 -5.25 -6.55 -20.39
CA VAL A 267 -5.52 -7.59 -19.40
C VAL A 267 -5.47 -6.98 -17.98
N LYS A 268 -6.54 -7.16 -17.22
CA LYS A 268 -6.54 -6.80 -15.80
C LYS A 268 -5.67 -7.78 -15.02
N GLN A 269 -4.79 -7.27 -14.19
CA GLN A 269 -3.87 -8.04 -13.38
C GLN A 269 -4.54 -8.39 -12.04
N ASN A 270 -5.32 -9.47 -12.05
CA ASN A 270 -5.97 -10.00 -10.86
C ASN A 270 -5.24 -11.25 -10.38
N GLY A 271 -5.15 -11.45 -9.08
CA GLY A 271 -4.46 -12.61 -8.53
C GLY A 271 -4.56 -12.75 -7.03
N MET A 272 -3.72 -13.64 -6.51
CA MET A 272 -3.66 -13.95 -5.08
C MET A 272 -2.34 -13.47 -4.51
N ALA A 273 -2.41 -12.83 -3.35
CA ALA A 273 -1.25 -12.47 -2.55
C ALA A 273 -1.19 -13.30 -1.28
N LEU A 274 0.01 -13.62 -0.86
CA LEU A 274 0.34 -14.22 0.44
C LEU A 274 1.42 -13.38 1.10
N GLN A 275 1.19 -12.98 2.35
CA GLN A 275 2.20 -12.30 3.17
C GLN A 275 2.39 -13.06 4.48
N ALA A 276 3.64 -13.20 4.89
CA ALA A 276 4.04 -13.56 6.23
C ALA A 276 4.73 -12.39 6.90
N GLN A 277 4.27 -12.01 8.08
CA GLN A 277 4.79 -10.89 8.86
C GLN A 277 5.21 -11.34 10.25
N VAL A 278 6.41 -10.97 10.65
CA VAL A 278 6.94 -11.17 12.00
C VAL A 278 7.16 -9.81 12.66
N SER A 279 6.67 -9.68 13.89
CA SER A 279 6.83 -8.49 14.72
C SER A 279 7.55 -8.87 16.03
N PHE A 280 8.40 -7.97 16.55
CA PHE A 280 9.30 -8.21 17.69
C PHE A 280 8.97 -7.32 18.89
#